data_34426910041cf3b1a58de00bc4382507
#
_entry.id   34426910041cf3b1a58de00bc4382507
#
_cell.length_a   1.000
_cell.length_b   1.000
_cell.length_c   1.000
_cell.angle_alpha   90.00
_cell.angle_beta   90.00
_cell.angle_gamma   90.00
#
_symmetry.space_group_name_H-M   'P 1'
#
loop_
_entity.id
_entity.type
_entity.pdbx_description
1 polymer ?
#
loop_
_entity_poly.entity_id
_entity_poly.type
_entity_poly.pdbx_seq_one_letter_code
_entity_poly.pdbx_strand_id
1 'polypeptide(L)'
;MRKMLADGGISGVEVASCGTKYYGDLEREEVMCRIAAEHGYEMGGKAVTMTEELLNSADIIIVMTEYQHDEVTRLLTYSHWDRIVRFNEYCFGEPTDLPDPHYQTEHVYRTCFDTIERGCREIVRKLGA
;
A
#
# COMPACT_ATOMS: atom_id res chain seq x y z
N MET A 1 -2.39 -3.19 7.55
CA MET A 1 -1.73 -4.51 7.42
C MET A 1 -0.95 -4.92 8.67
N ARG A 2 -0.18 -4.02 9.29
CA ARG A 2 0.58 -4.36 10.51
C ARG A 2 -0.27 -4.95 11.61
N LYS A 3 -1.44 -4.36 11.87
CA LYS A 3 -2.37 -4.86 12.88
C LYS A 3 -2.86 -6.26 12.55
N MET A 4 -3.19 -6.52 11.30
CA MET A 4 -3.67 -7.84 10.85
C MET A 4 -2.60 -8.91 11.01
N LEU A 5 -1.35 -8.58 10.74
CA LEU A 5 -0.21 -9.49 10.95
C LEU A 5 -0.06 -9.82 12.43
N ALA A 6 -0.10 -8.81 13.28
CA ALA A 6 0.01 -8.99 14.73
C ALA A 6 -1.16 -9.83 15.27
N ASP A 7 -2.40 -9.51 14.88
CA ASP A 7 -3.59 -10.24 15.31
C ASP A 7 -3.59 -11.69 14.83
N GLY A 8 -3.00 -11.96 13.68
CA GLY A 8 -2.85 -13.31 13.13
C GLY A 8 -1.63 -14.09 13.65
N GLY A 9 -0.83 -13.49 14.52
CA GLY A 9 0.36 -14.13 15.07
C GLY A 9 1.48 -14.31 14.04
N ILE A 10 1.49 -13.51 12.97
CA ILE A 10 2.50 -13.61 11.91
C ILE A 10 3.65 -12.67 12.23
N SER A 11 4.86 -13.24 12.36
CA SER A 11 6.09 -12.50 12.63
C SER A 11 7.06 -12.59 11.45
N GLY A 12 8.12 -11.79 11.49
CA GLY A 12 9.15 -11.80 10.44
C GLY A 12 8.79 -11.03 9.20
N VAL A 13 7.71 -10.26 9.22
CA VAL A 13 7.27 -9.42 8.10
C VAL A 13 7.33 -7.95 8.52
N GLU A 14 8.11 -7.17 7.78
CA GLU A 14 8.16 -5.72 7.95
C GLU A 14 7.32 -5.05 6.88
N VAL A 15 6.53 -4.06 7.27
CA VAL A 15 5.67 -3.30 6.37
C VAL A 15 6.12 -1.85 6.37
N ALA A 16 6.39 -1.34 5.17
CA ALA A 16 6.71 0.07 4.96
C ALA A 16 5.83 0.62 3.85
N SER A 17 5.67 1.93 3.80
CA SER A 17 4.96 2.59 2.73
C SER A 17 5.69 3.86 2.30
N CYS A 18 5.55 4.21 1.02
CA CYS A 18 6.11 5.42 0.48
C CYS A 18 5.28 5.88 -0.71
N GLY A 19 5.51 7.12 -1.14
CA GLY A 19 4.83 7.67 -2.31
C GLY A 19 5.80 7.90 -3.45
N THR A 20 5.26 7.97 -4.67
CA THR A 20 6.05 8.19 -5.89
C THR A 20 6.41 9.65 -6.10
N LYS A 21 5.78 10.58 -5.36
CA LYS A 21 6.02 12.02 -5.45
C LYS A 21 6.72 12.52 -4.20
N TYR A 22 7.41 13.65 -4.32
CA TYR A 22 7.97 14.32 -3.16
C TYR A 22 6.88 15.02 -2.36
N TYR A 23 6.73 14.63 -1.11
CA TYR A 23 5.70 15.16 -0.21
C TYR A 23 6.23 16.15 0.81
N GLY A 24 7.54 16.29 0.95
CA GLY A 24 8.14 17.09 2.01
C GLY A 24 7.78 16.52 3.38
N ASP A 25 7.27 17.39 4.25
CA ASP A 25 6.86 17.01 5.61
C ASP A 25 5.33 16.86 5.73
N LEU A 26 4.64 16.57 4.63
CA LEU A 26 3.19 16.43 4.65
C LEU A 26 2.76 15.23 5.49
N GLU A 27 1.68 15.41 6.23
CA GLU A 27 1.04 14.33 6.96
C GLU A 27 0.19 13.48 6.02
N ARG A 28 -0.22 12.30 6.50
CA ARG A 28 -1.11 11.44 5.74
C ARG A 28 -2.48 12.08 5.58
N GLU A 29 -3.21 11.68 4.53
CA GLU A 29 -4.54 12.17 4.21
C GLU A 29 -5.49 12.01 5.40
N GLU A 30 -6.06 13.13 5.86
CA GLU A 30 -6.92 13.20 7.04
C GLU A 30 -8.18 12.34 6.92
N VAL A 31 -8.85 12.39 5.77
CA VAL A 31 -10.09 11.63 5.56
C VAL A 31 -9.84 10.13 5.69
N MET A 32 -8.79 9.64 5.07
CA MET A 32 -8.45 8.22 5.13
C MET A 32 -8.03 7.81 6.54
N CYS A 33 -7.29 8.65 7.25
CA CYS A 33 -6.90 8.38 8.64
C CYS A 33 -8.12 8.29 9.55
N ARG A 34 -9.11 9.16 9.35
CA ARG A 34 -10.36 9.15 10.13
C ARG A 34 -11.16 7.86 9.88
N ILE A 35 -11.30 7.48 8.62
CA ILE A 35 -12.01 6.24 8.25
C ILE A 35 -11.30 5.02 8.83
N ALA A 36 -9.98 4.97 8.74
CA ALA A 36 -9.20 3.89 9.31
C ALA A 36 -9.41 3.79 10.83
N ALA A 37 -9.43 4.93 11.52
CA ALA A 37 -9.67 4.97 12.96
C ALA A 37 -11.05 4.43 13.34
N GLU A 38 -12.08 4.71 12.54
CA GLU A 38 -13.42 4.16 12.73
C GLU A 38 -13.43 2.62 12.68
N HIS A 39 -12.50 2.03 11.94
CA HIS A 39 -12.36 0.59 11.79
C HIS A 39 -11.29 -0.01 12.73
N GLY A 40 -10.79 0.78 13.68
CA GLY A 40 -9.83 0.32 14.67
C GLY A 40 -8.38 0.28 14.21
N TYR A 41 -8.04 0.95 13.11
CA TYR A 41 -6.67 1.04 12.62
C TYR A 41 -6.06 2.39 12.93
N GLU A 42 -4.82 2.38 13.32
CA GLU A 42 -4.03 3.59 13.52
C GLU A 42 -3.24 3.91 12.26
N MET A 43 -3.49 5.07 11.68
CA MET A 43 -2.75 5.59 10.55
C MET A 43 -2.23 6.97 10.91
N GLY A 44 -0.95 7.07 11.11
CA GLY A 44 -0.33 8.34 11.46
C GLY A 44 1.01 8.50 10.75
N GLY A 45 1.74 9.51 11.18
CA GLY A 45 3.05 9.82 10.63
C GLY A 45 2.98 10.62 9.34
N LYS A 46 4.15 10.87 8.80
CA LYS A 46 4.32 11.68 7.59
C LYS A 46 4.45 10.79 6.36
N ALA A 47 4.07 11.35 5.21
CA ALA A 47 4.31 10.70 3.93
C ALA A 47 5.81 10.62 3.67
N VAL A 48 6.25 9.47 3.15
CA VAL A 48 7.65 9.21 2.82
C VAL A 48 7.78 9.09 1.31
N THR A 49 8.75 9.79 0.72
CA THR A 49 9.05 9.65 -0.71
C THR A 49 9.87 8.37 -0.93
N MET A 50 9.54 7.62 -1.98
CA MET A 50 10.28 6.41 -2.31
C MET A 50 11.75 6.73 -2.64
N THR A 51 12.64 5.81 -2.24
CA THR A 51 14.07 5.89 -2.55
C THR A 51 14.51 4.57 -3.17
N GLU A 52 15.60 4.61 -3.91
CA GLU A 52 16.20 3.41 -4.48
C GLU A 52 16.54 2.38 -3.40
N GLU A 53 17.07 2.83 -2.27
CA GLU A 53 17.43 1.95 -1.16
C GLU A 53 16.21 1.23 -0.57
N LEU A 54 15.13 1.98 -0.34
CA LEU A 54 13.90 1.43 0.21
C LEU A 54 13.30 0.39 -0.73
N LEU A 55 13.24 0.70 -2.03
CA LEU A 55 12.67 -0.21 -3.02
C LEU A 55 13.51 -1.47 -3.17
N ASN A 56 14.82 -1.36 -3.26
CA ASN A 56 15.70 -2.53 -3.43
C ASN A 56 15.76 -3.41 -2.18
N SER A 57 15.42 -2.89 -1.01
CA SER A 57 15.37 -3.67 0.23
C SER A 57 14.08 -4.50 0.38
N ALA A 58 13.05 -4.21 -0.40
CA ALA A 58 11.77 -4.88 -0.29
C ALA A 58 11.75 -6.21 -1.05
N ASP A 59 11.14 -7.22 -0.47
CA ASP A 59 10.92 -8.52 -1.13
C ASP A 59 9.70 -8.49 -2.04
N ILE A 60 8.68 -7.72 -1.66
CA ILE A 60 7.47 -7.51 -2.44
C ILE A 60 7.18 -6.01 -2.44
N ILE A 61 6.94 -5.46 -3.62
CA ILE A 61 6.59 -4.05 -3.80
C ILE A 61 5.18 -4.00 -4.38
N ILE A 62 4.25 -3.46 -3.60
CA ILE A 62 2.85 -3.38 -3.99
C ILE A 62 2.55 -1.97 -4.47
N VAL A 63 2.10 -1.86 -5.71
CA VAL A 63 1.65 -0.59 -6.30
C VAL A 63 0.15 -0.64 -6.53
N MET A 64 -0.49 0.51 -6.51
CA MET A 64 -1.95 0.59 -6.70
C MET A 64 -2.33 0.77 -8.17
N THR A 65 -1.46 1.38 -8.96
CA THR A 65 -1.72 1.71 -10.36
C THR A 65 -0.54 1.34 -11.25
N GLU A 66 -0.81 1.21 -12.55
CA GLU A 66 0.25 0.97 -13.53
C GLU A 66 1.19 2.16 -13.66
N TYR A 67 0.68 3.38 -13.47
CA TYR A 67 1.53 4.57 -13.42
C TYR A 67 2.57 4.46 -12.29
N GLN A 68 2.16 4.00 -11.12
CA GLN A 68 3.10 3.78 -10.00
C GLN A 68 4.09 2.67 -10.31
N HIS A 69 3.66 1.62 -11.00
CA HIS A 69 4.57 0.56 -11.47
C HIS A 69 5.71 1.17 -12.29
N ASP A 70 5.38 2.01 -13.25
CA ASP A 70 6.37 2.63 -14.13
C ASP A 70 7.30 3.57 -13.34
N GLU A 71 6.77 4.30 -12.37
CA GLU A 71 7.58 5.16 -11.51
C GLU A 71 8.58 4.35 -10.66
N VAL A 72 8.14 3.20 -10.16
CA VAL A 72 8.99 2.29 -9.36
C VAL A 72 10.11 1.70 -10.22
N THR A 73 9.82 1.30 -11.45
CA THR A 73 10.84 0.72 -12.36
C THR A 73 11.98 1.69 -12.67
N ARG A 74 11.76 2.99 -12.56
CA ARG A 74 12.81 4.00 -12.78
C ARG A 74 13.87 4.00 -11.70
N LEU A 75 13.54 3.55 -10.50
CA LEU A 75 14.45 3.53 -9.35
C LEU A 75 14.90 2.13 -8.98
N LEU A 76 14.08 1.13 -9.24
CA LEU A 76 14.34 -0.24 -8.84
C LEU A 76 15.33 -0.91 -9.80
N THR A 77 16.28 -1.65 -9.25
CA THR A 77 17.21 -2.47 -10.04
C THR A 77 16.43 -3.44 -10.94
N TYR A 78 16.80 -3.51 -12.22
CA TYR A 78 16.09 -4.30 -13.22
C TYR A 78 15.87 -5.75 -12.79
N SER A 79 16.85 -6.39 -12.19
CA SER A 79 16.74 -7.77 -11.72
C SER A 79 15.70 -7.97 -10.62
N HIS A 80 15.19 -6.90 -10.02
CA HIS A 80 14.17 -6.95 -8.97
C HIS A 80 12.77 -6.58 -9.46
N TRP A 81 12.58 -6.30 -10.75
CA TRP A 81 11.29 -5.88 -11.30
C TRP A 81 10.19 -6.93 -11.11
N ASP A 82 10.54 -8.19 -11.02
CA ASP A 82 9.60 -9.28 -10.73
C ASP A 82 8.99 -9.22 -9.33
N ARG A 83 9.54 -8.39 -8.45
CA ARG A 83 9.01 -8.15 -7.10
C ARG A 83 7.84 -7.17 -7.07
N ILE A 84 7.59 -6.46 -8.17
CA ILE A 84 6.51 -5.48 -8.26
C ILE A 84 5.21 -6.20 -8.58
N VAL A 85 4.19 -5.96 -7.75
CA VAL A 85 2.84 -6.50 -7.97
C VAL A 85 1.83 -5.37 -7.86
N ARG A 86 0.76 -5.43 -8.66
CA ARG A 86 -0.33 -4.46 -8.57
C ARG A 86 -1.37 -4.98 -7.58
N PHE A 87 -1.83 -4.09 -6.71
CA PHE A 87 -2.67 -4.45 -5.56
C PHE A 87 -3.89 -5.29 -5.94
N ASN A 88 -4.71 -4.79 -6.87
CA ASN A 88 -5.93 -5.51 -7.27
C ASN A 88 -5.63 -6.86 -7.91
N GLU A 89 -4.58 -6.94 -8.71
CA GLU A 89 -4.19 -8.19 -9.34
C GLU A 89 -3.66 -9.20 -8.31
N TYR A 90 -2.80 -8.74 -7.41
CA TYR A 90 -2.21 -9.61 -6.39
C TYR A 90 -3.23 -10.11 -5.38
N CYS A 91 -4.15 -9.23 -4.96
CA CYS A 91 -5.15 -9.56 -3.94
C CYS A 91 -6.36 -10.29 -4.50
N PHE A 92 -6.82 -9.91 -5.70
CA PHE A 92 -8.12 -10.35 -6.23
C PHE A 92 -8.04 -10.99 -7.62
N GLY A 93 -6.86 -11.03 -8.23
CA GLY A 93 -6.71 -11.53 -9.60
C GLY A 93 -7.29 -10.60 -10.67
N GLU A 94 -7.55 -9.34 -10.34
CA GLU A 94 -8.14 -8.35 -11.24
C GLU A 94 -7.04 -7.45 -11.81
N PRO A 95 -6.80 -7.45 -13.14
CA PRO A 95 -5.75 -6.62 -13.76
C PRO A 95 -6.19 -5.17 -13.90
N THR A 96 -6.57 -4.54 -12.80
CA THR A 96 -7.10 -3.18 -12.75
C THR A 96 -6.37 -2.34 -11.72
N ASP A 97 -6.43 -1.02 -11.91
CA ASP A 97 -5.88 -0.07 -10.97
C ASP A 97 -6.84 0.16 -9.79
N LEU A 98 -6.27 0.44 -8.62
CA LEU A 98 -7.00 1.01 -7.50
C LEU A 98 -6.68 2.51 -7.46
N PRO A 99 -7.60 3.38 -7.95
CA PRO A 99 -7.31 4.80 -8.06
C PRO A 99 -7.20 5.49 -6.70
N ASP A 100 -6.38 6.54 -6.64
CA ASP A 100 -6.28 7.41 -5.47
C ASP A 100 -7.61 8.17 -5.30
N PRO A 101 -8.27 8.13 -4.13
CA PRO A 101 -9.52 8.85 -3.88
C PRO A 101 -9.33 10.34 -3.64
N HIS A 102 -8.12 10.86 -3.74
CA HIS A 102 -7.79 12.27 -3.46
C HIS A 102 -8.70 13.21 -4.25
N TYR A 103 -9.25 14.23 -3.59
CA TYR A 103 -10.23 15.18 -4.12
C TYR A 103 -11.58 14.57 -4.50
N GLN A 104 -11.86 13.32 -4.13
CA GLN A 104 -13.15 12.69 -4.35
C GLN A 104 -14.07 12.85 -3.12
N THR A 105 -15.27 12.31 -3.22
CA THR A 105 -16.24 12.32 -2.13
C THR A 105 -15.85 11.35 -1.01
N GLU A 106 -16.43 11.54 0.18
CA GLU A 106 -16.20 10.62 1.30
C GLU A 106 -16.63 9.18 0.95
N HIS A 107 -17.69 9.02 0.17
CA HIS A 107 -18.12 7.71 -0.29
C HIS A 107 -17.03 6.98 -1.10
N VAL A 108 -16.33 7.70 -1.97
CA VAL A 108 -15.22 7.14 -2.75
C VAL A 108 -14.06 6.74 -1.84
N TYR A 109 -13.74 7.56 -0.82
CA TYR A 109 -12.74 7.20 0.18
C TYR A 109 -13.12 5.93 0.95
N ARG A 110 -14.37 5.80 1.36
CA ARG A 110 -14.83 4.60 2.09
C ARG A 110 -14.79 3.35 1.23
N THR A 111 -15.19 3.45 -0.02
CA THR A 111 -15.09 2.34 -0.97
C THR A 111 -13.65 1.92 -1.20
N CYS A 112 -12.74 2.89 -1.35
CA CYS A 112 -11.31 2.64 -1.48
C CYS A 112 -10.76 1.95 -0.22
N PHE A 113 -11.11 2.46 0.96
CA PHE A 113 -10.69 1.86 2.22
C PHE A 113 -11.16 0.40 2.34
N ASP A 114 -12.42 0.13 2.02
CA ASP A 114 -12.96 -1.23 2.08
C ASP A 114 -12.19 -2.18 1.17
N THR A 115 -11.85 -1.74 -0.03
CA THR A 115 -11.06 -2.52 -0.97
C THR A 115 -9.66 -2.79 -0.42
N ILE A 116 -9.02 -1.78 0.16
CA ILE A 116 -7.68 -1.92 0.77
C ILE A 116 -7.73 -2.87 1.95
N GLU A 117 -8.73 -2.76 2.80
CA GLU A 117 -8.89 -3.63 3.96
C GLU A 117 -9.05 -5.10 3.54
N ARG A 118 -9.94 -5.37 2.58
CA ARG A 118 -10.13 -6.72 2.04
C ARG A 118 -8.84 -7.26 1.39
N GLY A 119 -8.16 -6.42 0.63
CA GLY A 119 -6.90 -6.81 -0.01
C GLY A 119 -5.79 -7.09 1.00
N CYS A 120 -5.69 -6.29 2.05
CA CYS A 120 -4.74 -6.55 3.13
C CYS A 120 -4.99 -7.89 3.81
N ARG A 121 -6.25 -8.26 4.00
CA ARG A 121 -6.58 -9.60 4.54
C ARG A 121 -6.08 -10.71 3.62
N GLU A 122 -6.23 -10.55 2.30
CA GLU A 122 -5.73 -11.52 1.33
C GLU A 122 -4.20 -11.61 1.34
N ILE A 123 -3.51 -10.48 1.47
CA ILE A 123 -2.05 -10.47 1.57
C ILE A 123 -1.60 -11.21 2.83
N VAL A 124 -2.20 -10.90 3.97
CA VAL A 124 -1.88 -11.54 5.24
C VAL A 124 -2.13 -13.04 5.17
N ARG A 125 -3.22 -13.46 4.56
CA ARG A 125 -3.53 -14.88 4.35
C ARG A 125 -2.43 -15.57 3.53
N LYS A 126 -1.96 -14.93 2.45
CA LYS A 126 -0.89 -15.49 1.61
C LYS A 126 0.43 -15.60 2.37
N LEU A 127 0.76 -14.60 3.19
CA LEU A 127 1.99 -14.58 3.97
C LEU A 127 1.98 -15.59 5.11
N GLY A 128 0.80 -15.92 5.63
CA GLY A 128 0.64 -16.90 6.70
C GLY A 128 0.44 -18.34 6.23
N ALA A 129 0.33 -18.54 4.94
CA ALA A 129 0.11 -19.88 4.38
C ALA A 129 1.38 -20.71 4.32
#